data_ae2686c8821fd3f47187b60c1cd16cbf
#
_entry.id   ae2686c8821fd3f47187b60c1cd16cbf
#
_cell.length_a   1.000
_cell.length_b   1.000
_cell.length_c   1.000
_cell.angle_alpha   90.00
_cell.angle_beta   90.00
_cell.angle_gamma   90.00
#
_symmetry.space_group_name_H-M   'P 1'
#
loop_
_entity.id
_entity.type
_entity.pdbx_description
1 polymer ?
#
loop_
_entity_poly.entity_id
_entity_poly.type
_entity_poly.pdbx_seq_one_letter_code
_entity_poly.pdbx_strand_id
1 'polypeptide(L)'
;MKVFAHYYDSDETGNNYRWRTLLQFGTSWDIIGSVVMKNPGSAKPLNYVHESTTLKQLERFPEPDYGIYSQWYYFSSDDTMRKVEKLFCAYYKTATLNGVIQVFNLMNVRDPNLEQALIKNNKATYPFSKTIESDIKSLVAPVYLGWRDLWKKEPFREDAEKIFHVVQEQLNGKYLFPQMADNKFYHPQFLLGRGINNPISQFILNSFCQNTTTPILETPIIPRKHISKEDVFERTVGRLRDEFKLVEEQQKTCRFQITEELTLTITCTGSGYVGIRHTAYAGTVKYCLGNYSHIEEYRAILSDLGYDITPEVWLGTKDFTEYDGDEEGIVNNILSEIATIKQKIRPISNLY
;
A
#
# COMPACT_ATOMS: atom_id res chain seq x y z
N MET A 1 9.42 -0.87 -4.11
CA MET A 1 8.50 -1.86 -4.72
C MET A 1 8.23 -1.49 -6.16
N LYS A 2 8.40 -2.44 -7.12
CA LYS A 2 7.90 -2.32 -8.50
C LYS A 2 6.63 -3.15 -8.63
N VAL A 3 5.67 -2.66 -9.40
CA VAL A 3 4.38 -3.34 -9.59
C VAL A 3 4.20 -3.70 -11.05
N PHE A 4 3.97 -4.97 -11.32
CA PHE A 4 3.66 -5.50 -12.65
C PHE A 4 2.29 -6.16 -12.61
N ALA A 5 1.52 -6.04 -13.66
CA ALA A 5 0.27 -6.80 -13.77
C ALA A 5 -0.05 -7.14 -15.22
N HIS A 6 -0.69 -8.27 -15.41
CA HIS A 6 -1.43 -8.52 -16.63
C HIS A 6 -2.66 -7.63 -16.68
N TYR A 7 -2.79 -6.89 -17.74
CA TYR A 7 -3.85 -5.92 -17.91
C TYR A 7 -4.49 -6.05 -19.30
N TYR A 8 -5.81 -6.02 -19.28
CA TYR A 8 -6.63 -5.93 -20.47
C TYR A 8 -7.44 -4.65 -20.42
N ASP A 9 -7.24 -3.78 -21.40
CA ASP A 9 -7.69 -2.40 -21.34
C ASP A 9 -9.21 -2.26 -21.45
N SER A 10 -9.83 -2.99 -22.36
CA SER A 10 -11.27 -2.88 -22.53
C SER A 10 -11.86 -4.09 -23.25
N ASP A 11 -12.95 -4.62 -22.73
CA ASP A 11 -13.80 -5.57 -23.42
C ASP A 11 -14.92 -4.83 -24.22
N GLU A 12 -15.78 -5.59 -24.88
CA GLU A 12 -16.94 -5.05 -25.62
C GLU A 12 -17.91 -4.27 -24.72
N THR A 13 -17.86 -4.50 -23.42
CA THR A 13 -18.68 -3.82 -22.41
C THR A 13 -17.97 -2.60 -21.80
N GLY A 14 -16.73 -2.30 -22.21
CA GLY A 14 -15.90 -1.23 -21.67
C GLY A 14 -15.28 -1.54 -20.30
N ASN A 15 -15.25 -2.82 -19.90
CA ASN A 15 -14.62 -3.22 -18.65
C ASN A 15 -13.11 -3.37 -18.82
N ASN A 16 -12.37 -2.97 -17.77
CA ASN A 16 -10.94 -3.18 -17.67
C ASN A 16 -10.67 -4.30 -16.66
N TYR A 17 -9.70 -5.14 -16.96
CA TYR A 17 -9.33 -6.27 -16.12
C TYR A 17 -7.87 -6.17 -15.69
N ARG A 18 -7.61 -6.40 -14.41
CA ARG A 18 -6.28 -6.59 -13.86
C ARG A 18 -6.23 -7.97 -13.22
N TRP A 19 -5.65 -8.88 -13.93
CA TRP A 19 -5.48 -10.24 -13.47
C TRP A 19 -4.24 -10.33 -12.56
N ARG A 20 -3.44 -11.31 -12.55
CA ARG A 20 -2.28 -11.46 -11.68
C ARG A 20 -1.46 -10.16 -11.55
N THR A 21 -1.25 -9.71 -10.32
CA THR A 21 -0.36 -8.57 -10.01
C THR A 21 0.85 -9.08 -9.25
N LEU A 22 2.05 -8.61 -9.62
CA LEU A 22 3.30 -8.94 -8.97
C LEU A 22 3.85 -7.70 -8.27
N LEU A 23 4.12 -7.83 -6.97
CA LEU A 23 4.79 -6.82 -6.17
C LEU A 23 6.24 -7.28 -6.02
N GLN A 24 7.15 -6.69 -6.79
CA GLN A 24 8.57 -7.06 -6.80
C GLN A 24 9.36 -6.13 -5.89
N PHE A 25 10.16 -6.70 -5.00
CA PHE A 25 11.00 -6.05 -4.00
C PHE A 25 12.46 -6.45 -4.20
N GLY A 26 13.37 -5.50 -3.99
CA GLY A 26 14.79 -5.74 -4.17
C GLY A 26 15.14 -6.18 -5.59
N THR A 27 15.98 -7.19 -5.72
CA THR A 27 16.49 -7.71 -7.01
C THR A 27 16.04 -9.12 -7.33
N SER A 28 15.56 -9.90 -6.34
CA SER A 28 15.10 -11.29 -6.57
C SER A 28 13.72 -11.31 -7.25
N TRP A 29 13.54 -12.35 -8.06
CA TRP A 29 12.28 -12.70 -8.71
C TRP A 29 11.66 -13.98 -8.14
N ASP A 30 12.19 -14.49 -7.03
CA ASP A 30 11.60 -15.63 -6.35
C ASP A 30 10.29 -15.25 -5.66
N ILE A 31 9.28 -16.11 -5.80
CA ILE A 31 8.00 -15.87 -5.17
C ILE A 31 8.15 -16.10 -3.66
N ILE A 32 7.91 -15.06 -2.88
CA ILE A 32 7.98 -15.08 -1.41
C ILE A 32 6.60 -15.17 -0.75
N GLY A 33 5.55 -15.29 -1.52
CA GLY A 33 4.20 -15.55 -1.02
C GLY A 33 3.11 -15.04 -1.94
N SER A 34 1.87 -15.28 -1.53
CA SER A 34 0.69 -14.96 -2.31
C SER A 34 -0.38 -14.25 -1.47
N VAL A 35 -1.19 -13.45 -2.13
CA VAL A 35 -2.36 -12.78 -1.54
C VAL A 35 -3.55 -12.99 -2.44
N VAL A 36 -4.71 -13.32 -1.88
CA VAL A 36 -5.97 -13.33 -2.63
C VAL A 36 -6.94 -12.31 -2.02
N MET A 37 -7.34 -11.33 -2.81
CA MET A 37 -8.19 -10.22 -2.38
C MET A 37 -9.55 -10.25 -3.08
N LYS A 38 -10.32 -9.17 -2.95
CA LYS A 38 -11.68 -9.05 -3.54
C LYS A 38 -11.61 -8.79 -5.04
N ASN A 39 -11.05 -7.64 -5.39
CA ASN A 39 -10.98 -7.10 -6.75
C ASN A 39 -9.79 -6.15 -6.88
N PRO A 40 -9.33 -5.90 -8.10
CA PRO A 40 -8.34 -4.88 -8.36
C PRO A 40 -8.84 -3.49 -7.94
N GLY A 41 -8.02 -2.80 -7.15
CA GLY A 41 -8.36 -1.48 -6.62
C GLY A 41 -8.04 -0.32 -7.58
N SER A 42 -7.55 0.78 -7.00
CA SER A 42 -7.33 2.06 -7.68
C SER A 42 -6.04 2.17 -8.48
N ALA A 43 -5.08 1.26 -8.29
CA ALA A 43 -3.81 1.29 -9.03
C ALA A 43 -4.04 1.37 -10.55
N LYS A 44 -3.25 2.22 -11.22
CA LYS A 44 -3.42 2.53 -12.65
C LYS A 44 -2.31 1.90 -13.48
N PRO A 45 -2.61 1.42 -14.70
CA PRO A 45 -1.57 1.04 -15.64
C PRO A 45 -0.75 2.29 -16.01
N LEU A 46 0.56 2.11 -16.12
CA LEU A 46 1.50 3.14 -16.55
C LEU A 46 1.91 2.89 -18.01
N ASN A 47 2.92 2.05 -18.21
CA ASN A 47 3.47 1.73 -19.51
C ASN A 47 3.57 0.21 -19.68
N TYR A 48 3.63 -0.26 -20.91
CA TYR A 48 4.03 -1.62 -21.23
C TYR A 48 5.44 -1.90 -20.73
N VAL A 49 5.67 -3.14 -20.29
CA VAL A 49 7.02 -3.61 -20.00
C VAL A 49 7.72 -3.91 -21.33
N HIS A 50 8.79 -3.18 -21.64
CA HIS A 50 9.55 -3.33 -22.89
C HIS A 50 10.96 -3.91 -22.67
N GLU A 51 11.47 -3.81 -21.45
CA GLU A 51 12.84 -4.25 -21.15
C GLU A 51 12.95 -5.76 -21.23
N SER A 52 13.78 -6.25 -22.15
CA SER A 52 13.97 -7.68 -22.42
C SER A 52 14.38 -8.49 -21.18
N THR A 53 15.19 -7.90 -20.31
CA THR A 53 15.61 -8.53 -19.05
C THR A 53 14.44 -8.69 -18.08
N THR A 54 13.56 -7.72 -17.98
CA THR A 54 12.34 -7.77 -17.15
C THR A 54 11.34 -8.76 -17.74
N LEU A 55 11.11 -8.72 -19.06
CA LEU A 55 10.20 -9.64 -19.75
C LEU A 55 10.63 -11.10 -19.56
N LYS A 56 11.93 -11.40 -19.69
CA LYS A 56 12.46 -12.74 -19.43
C LYS A 56 12.19 -13.23 -18.00
N GLN A 57 12.14 -12.34 -17.01
CA GLN A 57 11.76 -12.73 -15.64
C GLN A 57 10.24 -12.94 -15.54
N LEU A 58 9.46 -12.13 -16.24
CA LEU A 58 7.99 -12.23 -16.24
C LEU A 58 7.50 -13.50 -16.94
N GLU A 59 8.24 -14.06 -17.91
CA GLU A 59 7.95 -15.36 -18.53
C GLU A 59 7.87 -16.52 -17.51
N ARG A 60 8.46 -16.38 -16.33
CA ARG A 60 8.36 -17.35 -15.23
C ARG A 60 6.96 -17.42 -14.61
N PHE A 61 6.12 -16.43 -14.89
CA PHE A 61 4.75 -16.31 -14.39
C PHE A 61 3.78 -16.56 -15.56
N PRO A 62 3.40 -17.83 -15.79
CA PRO A 62 2.65 -18.21 -16.98
C PRO A 62 1.33 -17.41 -17.08
N GLU A 63 1.02 -17.07 -18.32
CA GLU A 63 -0.29 -16.51 -18.65
C GLU A 63 -1.37 -17.59 -18.50
N PRO A 64 -2.60 -17.18 -18.16
CA PRO A 64 -3.71 -18.10 -18.24
C PRO A 64 -3.96 -18.45 -19.71
N ASP A 65 -4.30 -19.69 -19.97
CA ASP A 65 -4.63 -20.19 -21.32
C ASP A 65 -6.06 -19.75 -21.72
N TYR A 66 -6.25 -18.45 -21.87
CA TYR A 66 -7.54 -17.88 -22.26
C TYR A 66 -7.62 -17.52 -23.75
N GLY A 67 -6.56 -17.76 -24.51
CA GLY A 67 -6.50 -17.38 -25.92
C GLY A 67 -6.54 -15.87 -26.17
N ILE A 68 -6.37 -15.07 -25.16
CA ILE A 68 -6.43 -13.59 -25.22
C ILE A 68 -5.06 -13.06 -24.82
N TYR A 69 -4.47 -12.23 -25.67
CA TYR A 69 -3.21 -11.56 -25.37
C TYR A 69 -3.39 -10.52 -24.26
N SER A 70 -3.06 -10.87 -23.03
CA SER A 70 -2.78 -9.89 -22.00
C SER A 70 -1.30 -9.51 -22.06
N GLN A 71 -1.00 -8.24 -21.85
CA GLN A 71 0.38 -7.77 -21.78
C GLN A 71 0.73 -7.39 -20.36
N TRP A 72 2.02 -7.49 -20.03
CA TRP A 72 2.55 -7.00 -18.77
C TRP A 72 2.71 -5.48 -18.83
N TYR A 73 2.11 -4.83 -17.83
CA TYR A 73 2.23 -3.39 -17.61
C TYR A 73 2.94 -3.11 -16.30
N TYR A 74 3.67 -2.02 -16.25
CA TYR A 74 3.96 -1.35 -15.00
C TYR A 74 2.69 -0.72 -14.45
N PHE A 75 2.54 -0.78 -13.13
CA PHE A 75 1.43 -0.17 -12.42
C PHE A 75 1.90 0.79 -11.35
N SER A 76 1.10 1.80 -11.05
CA SER A 76 1.26 2.58 -9.83
C SER A 76 1.04 1.69 -8.61
N SER A 77 1.78 1.92 -7.54
CA SER A 77 1.43 1.31 -6.25
C SER A 77 0.19 1.99 -5.66
N ASP A 78 -0.61 1.23 -4.94
CA ASP A 78 -1.69 1.77 -4.13
C ASP A 78 -1.48 1.46 -2.63
N ASP A 79 -2.31 2.05 -1.81
CA ASP A 79 -2.25 1.91 -0.35
C ASP A 79 -2.40 0.44 0.12
N THR A 80 -3.20 -0.36 -0.59
CA THR A 80 -3.36 -1.78 -0.29
C THR A 80 -2.07 -2.55 -0.52
N MET A 81 -1.36 -2.28 -1.61
CA MET A 81 -0.08 -2.92 -1.94
C MET A 81 0.99 -2.61 -0.89
N ARG A 82 1.07 -1.35 -0.43
CA ARG A 82 1.97 -0.97 0.68
C ARG A 82 1.64 -1.69 1.99
N LYS A 83 0.37 -1.95 2.26
CA LYS A 83 -0.06 -2.71 3.44
C LYS A 83 0.25 -4.20 3.30
N VAL A 84 0.17 -4.75 2.10
CA VAL A 84 0.66 -6.11 1.81
C VAL A 84 2.16 -6.21 2.07
N GLU A 85 2.96 -5.25 1.62
CA GLU A 85 4.39 -5.18 1.93
C GLU A 85 4.64 -5.24 3.45
N LYS A 86 3.99 -4.35 4.22
CA LYS A 86 4.13 -4.33 5.68
C LYS A 86 3.70 -5.65 6.35
N LEU A 87 2.66 -6.29 5.84
CA LEU A 87 2.21 -7.60 6.31
C LEU A 87 3.30 -8.67 6.13
N PHE A 88 3.92 -8.72 4.96
CA PHE A 88 4.98 -9.69 4.67
C PHE A 88 6.30 -9.33 5.36
N CYS A 89 6.62 -8.05 5.52
CA CYS A 89 7.74 -7.63 6.37
C CYS A 89 7.57 -8.14 7.81
N ALA A 90 6.37 -8.03 8.36
CA ALA A 90 6.06 -8.56 9.70
C ALA A 90 6.16 -10.09 9.75
N TYR A 91 5.64 -10.78 8.73
CA TYR A 91 5.73 -12.24 8.64
C TYR A 91 7.18 -12.74 8.61
N TYR A 92 8.02 -12.12 7.78
CA TYR A 92 9.43 -12.48 7.65
C TYR A 92 10.34 -11.83 8.69
N LYS A 93 9.80 -11.01 9.59
CA LYS A 93 10.54 -10.26 10.60
C LYS A 93 11.71 -9.46 10.02
N THR A 94 11.47 -8.81 8.88
CA THR A 94 12.46 -8.01 8.15
C THR A 94 11.94 -6.59 7.90
N ALA A 95 12.84 -5.63 7.82
CA ALA A 95 12.50 -4.26 7.43
C ALA A 95 12.28 -4.12 5.92
N THR A 96 12.90 -4.98 5.11
CA THR A 96 12.85 -4.94 3.65
C THR A 96 12.66 -6.33 3.08
N LEU A 97 11.86 -6.44 2.03
CA LEU A 97 11.64 -7.68 1.29
C LEU A 97 12.61 -7.78 0.10
N ASN A 98 12.90 -9.02 -0.29
CA ASN A 98 13.63 -9.31 -1.52
C ASN A 98 12.99 -10.51 -2.21
N GLY A 99 12.19 -10.27 -3.24
CA GLY A 99 11.40 -11.27 -3.95
C GLY A 99 10.10 -10.73 -4.48
N VAL A 100 9.21 -11.60 -4.87
CA VAL A 100 7.92 -11.26 -5.49
C VAL A 100 6.77 -11.77 -4.62
N ILE A 101 5.85 -10.89 -4.29
CA ILE A 101 4.54 -11.27 -3.77
C ILE A 101 3.55 -11.25 -4.93
N GLN A 102 2.90 -12.38 -5.20
CA GLN A 102 1.83 -12.40 -6.21
C GLN A 102 0.48 -12.14 -5.59
N VAL A 103 -0.30 -11.32 -6.27
CA VAL A 103 -1.62 -10.90 -5.83
C VAL A 103 -2.67 -11.33 -6.84
N PHE A 104 -3.63 -12.11 -6.37
CA PHE A 104 -4.83 -12.51 -7.09
C PHE A 104 -6.07 -11.88 -6.46
N ASN A 105 -7.17 -11.93 -7.17
CA ASN A 105 -8.45 -11.44 -6.69
C ASN A 105 -9.55 -12.45 -7.03
N LEU A 106 -10.59 -12.55 -6.19
CA LEU A 106 -11.76 -13.35 -6.54
C LEU A 106 -12.45 -12.85 -7.82
N MET A 107 -12.33 -11.55 -8.09
CA MET A 107 -12.87 -10.89 -9.26
C MET A 107 -11.78 -9.99 -9.86
N ASN A 108 -11.55 -10.08 -11.16
CA ASN A 108 -10.47 -9.36 -11.85
C ASN A 108 -10.93 -8.06 -12.54
N VAL A 109 -12.20 -7.76 -12.51
CA VAL A 109 -12.74 -6.48 -12.99
C VAL A 109 -12.19 -5.33 -12.15
N ARG A 110 -11.50 -4.40 -12.81
CA ARG A 110 -10.86 -3.27 -12.15
C ARG A 110 -11.87 -2.15 -11.92
N ASP A 111 -12.15 -1.88 -10.66
CA ASP A 111 -12.90 -0.69 -10.24
C ASP A 111 -12.54 -0.36 -8.78
N PRO A 112 -12.26 0.90 -8.42
CA PRO A 112 -12.02 1.29 -7.02
C PRO A 112 -13.28 1.15 -6.15
N ASN A 113 -14.47 1.21 -6.75
CA ASN A 113 -15.74 1.00 -6.07
C ASN A 113 -16.19 -0.46 -6.23
N LEU A 114 -16.29 -1.19 -5.11
CA LEU A 114 -16.67 -2.61 -5.13
C LEU A 114 -18.07 -2.85 -5.71
N GLU A 115 -19.04 -1.98 -5.45
CA GLU A 115 -20.40 -2.14 -5.97
C GLU A 115 -20.44 -2.02 -7.49
N GLN A 116 -19.71 -1.03 -8.02
CA GLN A 116 -19.55 -0.87 -9.47
C GLN A 116 -18.79 -2.04 -10.08
N ALA A 117 -17.73 -2.52 -9.42
CA ALA A 117 -17.02 -3.71 -9.85
C ALA A 117 -17.94 -4.94 -9.94
N LEU A 118 -18.83 -5.15 -8.98
CA LEU A 118 -19.81 -6.25 -8.99
C LEU A 118 -20.81 -6.11 -10.15
N ILE A 119 -21.33 -4.92 -10.39
CA ILE A 119 -22.24 -4.65 -11.52
C ILE A 119 -21.56 -4.96 -12.86
N LYS A 120 -20.30 -4.50 -13.01
CA LYS A 120 -19.50 -4.76 -14.20
C LYS A 120 -19.19 -6.25 -14.35
N ASN A 121 -18.83 -6.93 -13.26
CA ASN A 121 -18.49 -8.35 -13.29
C ASN A 121 -19.69 -9.22 -13.70
N ASN A 122 -20.91 -8.88 -13.30
CA ASN A 122 -22.12 -9.57 -13.72
C ASN A 122 -22.40 -9.47 -15.23
N LYS A 123 -21.81 -8.47 -15.89
CA LYS A 123 -21.88 -8.26 -17.35
C LYS A 123 -20.62 -8.75 -18.07
N ALA A 124 -19.63 -9.21 -17.33
CA ALA A 124 -18.36 -9.62 -17.90
C ALA A 124 -18.50 -10.91 -18.71
N THR A 125 -18.02 -10.89 -19.93
CA THR A 125 -18.06 -12.01 -20.87
C THR A 125 -16.74 -12.78 -20.93
N TYR A 126 -15.69 -12.21 -20.34
CA TYR A 126 -14.34 -12.78 -20.43
C TYR A 126 -14.07 -13.85 -19.37
N PRO A 127 -13.42 -14.98 -19.77
CA PRO A 127 -13.12 -16.10 -18.87
C PRO A 127 -12.26 -15.70 -17.67
N PHE A 128 -11.36 -14.71 -17.83
CA PHE A 128 -10.47 -14.24 -16.76
C PHE A 128 -11.08 -13.17 -15.85
N SER A 129 -12.38 -12.96 -15.91
CA SER A 129 -13.08 -12.05 -15.00
C SER A 129 -12.98 -12.46 -13.54
N LYS A 130 -12.62 -13.70 -13.26
CA LYS A 130 -12.45 -14.28 -11.91
C LYS A 130 -11.18 -15.14 -11.82
N THR A 131 -10.78 -15.46 -10.58
CA THR A 131 -9.70 -16.42 -10.32
C THR A 131 -10.09 -17.82 -10.76
N ILE A 132 -9.18 -18.51 -11.41
CA ILE A 132 -9.39 -19.84 -11.96
C ILE A 132 -8.47 -20.89 -11.33
N GLU A 133 -8.68 -22.15 -11.68
CA GLU A 133 -7.95 -23.28 -11.14
C GLU A 133 -6.41 -23.18 -11.35
N SER A 134 -5.95 -22.67 -12.49
CA SER A 134 -4.52 -22.45 -12.72
C SER A 134 -3.91 -21.42 -11.77
N ASP A 135 -4.68 -20.38 -11.40
CA ASP A 135 -4.26 -19.38 -10.42
C ASP A 135 -4.11 -20.01 -9.04
N ILE A 136 -5.07 -20.87 -8.65
CA ILE A 136 -5.04 -21.58 -7.37
C ILE A 136 -3.80 -22.49 -7.29
N LYS A 137 -3.46 -23.20 -8.38
CA LYS A 137 -2.27 -24.04 -8.46
C LYS A 137 -0.96 -23.26 -8.41
N SER A 138 -0.98 -21.98 -8.75
CA SER A 138 0.20 -21.12 -8.74
C SER A 138 0.44 -20.42 -7.39
N LEU A 139 -0.45 -20.58 -6.40
CA LEU A 139 -0.28 -20.01 -5.08
C LEU A 139 0.97 -20.57 -4.38
N VAL A 140 1.73 -19.70 -3.76
CA VAL A 140 2.94 -20.03 -2.98
C VAL A 140 2.76 -19.52 -1.55
N ALA A 141 3.05 -20.37 -0.58
CA ALA A 141 3.01 -20.00 0.84
C ALA A 141 4.12 -18.99 1.21
N PRO A 142 3.85 -18.10 2.19
CA PRO A 142 2.58 -17.95 2.90
C PRO A 142 1.50 -17.31 2.03
N VAL A 143 0.25 -17.70 2.22
CA VAL A 143 -0.89 -17.16 1.47
C VAL A 143 -1.79 -16.35 2.41
N TYR A 144 -2.00 -15.09 2.11
CA TYR A 144 -2.94 -14.24 2.83
C TYR A 144 -4.27 -14.15 2.10
N LEU A 145 -5.37 -14.50 2.77
CA LEU A 145 -6.73 -14.41 2.24
C LEU A 145 -7.42 -13.15 2.78
N GLY A 146 -7.66 -12.17 1.90
CA GLY A 146 -8.15 -10.84 2.27
C GLY A 146 -9.42 -10.38 1.56
N TRP A 147 -10.32 -11.28 1.23
CA TRP A 147 -11.54 -10.99 0.46
C TRP A 147 -12.78 -10.60 1.28
N ARG A 148 -12.71 -10.59 2.63
CA ARG A 148 -13.84 -10.30 3.53
C ARG A 148 -15.10 -11.15 3.21
N ASP A 149 -16.25 -10.47 3.15
CA ASP A 149 -17.56 -11.11 2.94
C ASP A 149 -17.89 -11.38 1.47
N LEU A 150 -16.98 -11.09 0.52
CA LEU A 150 -17.25 -11.35 -0.90
C LEU A 150 -17.53 -12.83 -1.18
N TRP A 151 -16.85 -13.73 -0.46
CA TRP A 151 -17.07 -15.16 -0.56
C TRP A 151 -18.49 -15.64 -0.22
N LYS A 152 -19.31 -14.82 0.48
CA LYS A 152 -20.71 -15.13 0.78
C LYS A 152 -21.65 -14.84 -0.39
N LYS A 153 -21.15 -14.18 -1.43
CA LYS A 153 -21.93 -13.77 -2.60
C LYS A 153 -21.66 -14.71 -3.76
N GLU A 154 -22.72 -15.14 -4.41
CA GLU A 154 -22.58 -15.80 -5.71
C GLU A 154 -22.13 -14.81 -6.79
N PRO A 155 -21.27 -15.18 -7.73
CA PRO A 155 -20.74 -16.54 -7.99
C PRO A 155 -19.39 -16.84 -7.28
N PHE A 156 -18.95 -16.03 -6.31
CA PHE A 156 -17.61 -16.10 -5.72
C PHE A 156 -17.45 -17.20 -4.65
N ARG A 157 -18.56 -17.76 -4.17
CA ARG A 157 -18.52 -18.75 -3.07
C ARG A 157 -17.70 -19.97 -3.43
N GLU A 158 -18.03 -20.60 -4.55
CA GLU A 158 -17.36 -21.84 -4.98
C GLU A 158 -15.84 -21.64 -5.17
N ASP A 159 -15.45 -20.53 -5.82
CA ASP A 159 -14.02 -20.23 -6.06
C ASP A 159 -13.29 -19.95 -4.74
N ALA A 160 -13.93 -19.20 -3.82
CA ALA A 160 -13.37 -18.91 -2.51
C ALA A 160 -13.23 -20.18 -1.65
N GLU A 161 -14.19 -21.10 -1.69
CA GLU A 161 -14.13 -22.40 -1.00
C GLU A 161 -12.99 -23.25 -1.53
N LYS A 162 -12.83 -23.35 -2.84
CA LYS A 162 -11.70 -24.07 -3.47
C LYS A 162 -10.36 -23.50 -3.01
N ILE A 163 -10.19 -22.18 -3.08
CA ILE A 163 -8.95 -21.50 -2.64
C ILE A 163 -8.71 -21.75 -1.15
N PHE A 164 -9.73 -21.62 -0.31
CA PHE A 164 -9.63 -21.84 1.13
C PHE A 164 -9.12 -23.24 1.45
N HIS A 165 -9.71 -24.27 0.86
CA HIS A 165 -9.31 -25.67 1.09
C HIS A 165 -7.86 -25.93 0.62
N VAL A 166 -7.48 -25.44 -0.56
CA VAL A 166 -6.09 -25.58 -1.05
C VAL A 166 -5.10 -24.90 -0.09
N VAL A 167 -5.41 -23.68 0.37
CA VAL A 167 -4.53 -22.95 1.28
C VAL A 167 -4.47 -23.64 2.65
N GLN A 168 -5.59 -24.14 3.15
CA GLN A 168 -5.65 -24.80 4.45
C GLN A 168 -4.91 -26.14 4.46
N GLU A 169 -5.10 -26.96 3.44
CA GLU A 169 -4.57 -28.32 3.38
C GLU A 169 -3.19 -28.41 2.76
N GLN A 170 -3.04 -27.88 1.55
CA GLN A 170 -1.83 -28.06 0.74
C GLN A 170 -0.72 -27.03 1.07
N LEU A 171 -1.10 -25.82 1.48
CA LEU A 171 -0.19 -24.73 1.74
C LEU A 171 -0.02 -24.45 3.26
N ASN A 172 -0.49 -25.37 4.09
CA ASN A 172 -0.32 -25.31 5.55
C ASN A 172 -0.86 -24.00 6.16
N GLY A 173 -2.13 -23.68 5.86
CA GLY A 173 -2.84 -22.48 6.31
C GLY A 173 -3.10 -22.42 7.80
N LYS A 174 -2.06 -22.46 8.63
CA LYS A 174 -2.15 -22.52 10.10
C LYS A 174 -2.85 -21.32 10.74
N TYR A 175 -2.88 -20.18 10.06
CA TYR A 175 -3.57 -18.97 10.54
C TYR A 175 -5.07 -18.97 10.21
N LEU A 176 -5.55 -20.00 9.53
CA LEU A 176 -6.96 -20.13 9.18
C LEU A 176 -7.65 -21.06 10.18
N PHE A 177 -8.85 -20.69 10.61
CA PHE A 177 -9.71 -21.60 11.38
C PHE A 177 -10.15 -22.77 10.50
N PRO A 178 -10.44 -23.95 11.09
CA PRO A 178 -10.82 -25.15 10.34
C PRO A 178 -12.03 -24.93 9.42
N GLN A 179 -13.01 -24.18 9.89
CA GLN A 179 -14.19 -23.85 9.08
C GLN A 179 -14.06 -22.49 8.43
N MET A 180 -14.41 -22.40 7.17
CA MET A 180 -14.33 -21.15 6.41
C MET A 180 -15.18 -20.03 7.04
N ALA A 181 -16.35 -20.38 7.59
CA ALA A 181 -17.27 -19.44 8.22
C ALA A 181 -16.69 -18.70 9.43
N ASP A 182 -15.76 -19.31 10.14
CA ASP A 182 -15.12 -18.74 11.34
C ASP A 182 -14.05 -17.71 11.00
N ASN A 183 -13.61 -17.69 9.73
CA ASN A 183 -12.56 -16.80 9.28
C ASN A 183 -13.09 -15.41 8.94
N LYS A 184 -12.35 -14.38 9.32
CA LYS A 184 -12.74 -12.98 9.07
C LYS A 184 -12.25 -12.42 7.74
N PHE A 185 -11.24 -13.04 7.12
CA PHE A 185 -10.66 -12.65 5.83
C PHE A 185 -10.47 -11.14 5.66
N TYR A 186 -9.95 -10.47 6.69
CA TYR A 186 -9.78 -9.02 6.68
C TYR A 186 -8.94 -8.55 5.51
N HIS A 187 -9.44 -7.55 4.79
CA HIS A 187 -8.68 -6.93 3.71
C HIS A 187 -7.46 -6.19 4.27
N PRO A 188 -6.29 -6.18 3.60
CA PRO A 188 -5.08 -5.51 4.09
C PRO A 188 -5.26 -4.02 4.43
N GLN A 189 -6.24 -3.34 3.85
CA GLN A 189 -6.58 -1.95 4.18
C GLN A 189 -6.82 -1.71 5.68
N PHE A 190 -7.15 -2.75 6.46
CA PHE A 190 -7.35 -2.62 7.90
C PHE A 190 -6.06 -2.60 8.71
N LEU A 191 -4.91 -2.92 8.09
CA LEU A 191 -3.63 -2.99 8.79
C LEU A 191 -3.10 -1.65 9.31
N LEU A 192 -3.55 -0.49 8.81
CA LEU A 192 -2.93 0.78 9.17
C LEU A 192 -3.90 1.97 9.29
N GLY A 193 -5.17 1.80 9.02
CA GLY A 193 -6.12 2.93 9.06
C GLY A 193 -6.46 3.44 10.47
N ARG A 194 -5.96 2.78 11.55
CA ARG A 194 -6.40 3.03 12.92
C ARG A 194 -5.30 2.87 13.99
N GLY A 195 -4.02 2.97 13.61
CA GLY A 195 -2.88 2.78 14.49
C GLY A 195 -2.56 1.30 14.79
N ILE A 196 -1.33 1.04 15.23
CA ILE A 196 -0.83 -0.31 15.59
C ILE A 196 -1.64 -0.95 16.72
N ASN A 197 -2.28 -0.14 17.56
CA ASN A 197 -3.10 -0.60 18.68
C ASN A 197 -4.53 -0.96 18.28
N ASN A 198 -4.89 -0.92 16.99
CA ASN A 198 -6.20 -1.37 16.56
C ASN A 198 -6.33 -2.88 16.72
N PRO A 199 -7.35 -3.39 17.44
CA PRO A 199 -7.55 -4.80 17.64
C PRO A 199 -7.61 -5.62 16.35
N ILE A 200 -8.14 -5.06 15.26
CA ILE A 200 -8.20 -5.71 13.95
C ILE A 200 -6.81 -5.84 13.33
N SER A 201 -5.99 -4.77 13.38
CA SER A 201 -4.62 -4.82 12.87
C SER A 201 -3.78 -5.83 13.65
N GLN A 202 -3.88 -5.84 14.97
CA GLN A 202 -3.21 -6.83 15.80
C GLN A 202 -3.71 -8.25 15.52
N PHE A 203 -5.01 -8.45 15.37
CA PHE A 203 -5.56 -9.74 15.00
C PHE A 203 -4.99 -10.25 13.68
N ILE A 204 -4.94 -9.40 12.64
CA ILE A 204 -4.39 -9.76 11.33
C ILE A 204 -2.91 -10.15 11.46
N LEU A 205 -2.09 -9.30 12.08
CA LEU A 205 -0.67 -9.55 12.25
C LEU A 205 -0.42 -10.79 13.09
N ASN A 206 -1.06 -10.91 14.23
CA ASN A 206 -0.91 -12.07 15.09
C ASN A 206 -1.36 -13.35 14.38
N SER A 207 -2.52 -13.36 13.75
CA SER A 207 -3.02 -14.54 13.05
C SER A 207 -2.12 -14.94 11.88
N PHE A 208 -1.58 -14.00 11.11
CA PHE A 208 -0.73 -14.31 9.95
C PHE A 208 0.72 -14.61 10.35
N CYS A 209 1.27 -13.94 11.37
CA CYS A 209 2.67 -14.06 11.75
C CYS A 209 2.94 -15.12 12.82
N GLN A 210 1.94 -15.55 13.61
CA GLN A 210 2.12 -16.56 14.69
C GLN A 210 2.41 -17.99 14.19
N ASN A 211 2.39 -18.23 12.92
CA ASN A 211 2.53 -19.55 12.32
C ASN A 211 3.96 -19.99 11.99
N THR A 212 4.94 -19.26 12.44
CA THR A 212 6.32 -19.74 12.39
C THR A 212 6.59 -20.63 13.60
N THR A 213 6.97 -21.88 13.37
CA THR A 213 7.46 -22.86 14.36
C THR A 213 8.77 -22.43 15.05
N THR A 214 9.21 -21.23 14.87
CA THR A 214 10.29 -20.64 15.65
C THR A 214 9.69 -20.13 16.96
N PRO A 215 10.18 -20.55 18.14
CA PRO A 215 9.77 -19.96 19.40
C PRO A 215 9.95 -18.44 19.25
N ILE A 216 8.88 -17.70 19.46
CA ILE A 216 8.97 -16.27 19.63
C ILE A 216 9.90 -16.10 20.83
N LEU A 217 11.16 -15.78 20.60
CA LEU A 217 11.88 -15.02 21.58
C LEU A 217 10.97 -13.82 21.82
N GLU A 218 10.37 -13.80 23.00
CA GLU A 218 9.69 -12.63 23.52
C GLU A 218 10.70 -11.49 23.49
N THR A 219 10.86 -10.88 22.34
CA THR A 219 11.33 -9.51 22.30
C THR A 219 10.24 -8.79 23.06
N PRO A 220 10.52 -8.26 24.25
CA PRO A 220 9.51 -7.53 24.98
C PRO A 220 8.96 -6.54 23.98
N ILE A 221 7.63 -6.54 23.78
CA ILE A 221 6.95 -5.43 23.16
C ILE A 221 7.32 -4.26 24.06
N ILE A 222 8.39 -3.56 23.71
CA ILE A 222 8.70 -2.28 24.34
C ILE A 222 7.44 -1.48 24.05
N PRO A 223 6.62 -1.21 25.07
CA PRO A 223 5.43 -0.40 24.87
C PRO A 223 5.97 0.86 24.20
N ARG A 224 5.58 1.13 22.93
CA ARG A 224 5.99 2.36 22.28
C ARG A 224 5.54 3.45 23.23
N LYS A 225 6.52 4.18 23.76
CA LYS A 225 6.28 5.32 24.62
C LYS A 225 5.19 6.13 23.98
N HIS A 226 4.16 6.46 24.74
CA HIS A 226 3.02 7.20 24.22
C HIS A 226 3.56 8.53 23.67
N ILE A 227 3.66 8.63 22.36
CA ILE A 227 4.18 9.83 21.69
C ILE A 227 3.06 10.88 21.75
N SER A 228 3.35 11.97 22.43
CA SER A 228 2.48 13.13 22.42
C SER A 228 2.64 13.84 21.07
N LYS A 229 1.62 13.74 20.24
CA LYS A 229 1.58 14.46 18.96
C LYS A 229 1.61 15.97 19.14
N GLU A 230 1.04 16.45 20.24
CA GLU A 230 1.07 17.84 20.63
C GLU A 230 2.51 18.29 20.92
N ASP A 231 3.27 17.50 21.67
CA ASP A 231 4.68 17.80 21.95
C ASP A 231 5.56 17.76 20.69
N VAL A 232 5.32 16.79 19.79
CA VAL A 232 6.02 16.77 18.50
C VAL A 232 5.68 18.01 17.68
N PHE A 233 4.40 18.39 17.62
CA PHE A 233 3.96 19.57 16.88
C PHE A 233 4.61 20.84 17.44
N GLU A 234 4.49 21.10 18.74
CA GLU A 234 5.02 22.30 19.38
C GLU A 234 6.54 22.43 19.23
N ARG A 235 7.28 21.34 19.45
CA ARG A 235 8.74 21.33 19.27
C ARG A 235 9.13 21.54 17.82
N THR A 236 8.47 20.87 16.87
CA THR A 236 8.76 21.04 15.44
C THR A 236 8.47 22.47 15.00
N VAL A 237 7.30 23.00 15.34
CA VAL A 237 6.92 24.38 15.01
C VAL A 237 7.86 25.39 15.66
N GLY A 238 8.25 25.19 16.93
CA GLY A 238 9.23 26.04 17.61
C GLY A 238 10.54 26.14 16.84
N ARG A 239 11.14 25.00 16.46
CA ARG A 239 12.39 24.99 15.69
C ARG A 239 12.25 25.55 14.28
N LEU A 240 11.12 25.31 13.61
CA LEU A 240 10.87 25.84 12.27
C LEU A 240 10.69 27.37 12.26
N ARG A 241 10.16 27.96 13.31
CA ARG A 241 10.02 29.43 13.45
C ARG A 241 11.38 30.14 13.45
N ASP A 242 12.40 29.49 13.98
CA ASP A 242 13.76 30.06 14.03
C ASP A 242 14.46 30.02 12.64
N GLU A 243 14.02 29.13 11.75
CA GLU A 243 14.70 28.88 10.48
C GLU A 243 13.90 29.34 9.25
N PHE A 244 12.56 29.31 9.32
CA PHE A 244 11.68 29.53 8.18
C PHE A 244 10.64 30.61 8.43
N LYS A 245 10.25 31.30 7.36
CA LYS A 245 9.18 32.30 7.43
C LYS A 245 7.85 31.59 7.66
N LEU A 246 7.17 31.94 8.76
CA LEU A 246 5.80 31.52 9.02
C LEU A 246 4.84 32.25 8.06
N VAL A 247 4.04 31.51 7.32
CA VAL A 247 3.09 32.03 6.32
C VAL A 247 1.68 32.08 6.89
N GLU A 248 1.29 31.05 7.64
CA GLU A 248 -0.04 30.90 8.20
C GLU A 248 0.04 30.16 9.54
N GLU A 249 -0.75 30.61 10.50
CA GLU A 249 -0.88 29.96 11.80
C GLU A 249 -2.36 29.86 12.19
N GLN A 250 -2.78 28.65 12.51
CA GLN A 250 -4.07 28.31 13.10
C GLN A 250 -3.81 27.44 14.32
N GLN A 251 -4.79 27.32 15.23
CA GLN A 251 -4.63 26.70 16.55
C GLN A 251 -3.85 25.36 16.58
N LYS A 252 -3.90 24.55 15.52
CA LYS A 252 -3.22 23.24 15.43
C LYS A 252 -2.58 23.02 14.06
N THR A 253 -2.30 24.09 13.35
CA THR A 253 -1.72 24.03 12.00
C THR A 253 -0.84 25.24 11.78
N CYS A 254 0.41 25.00 11.37
CA CYS A 254 1.35 26.04 10.99
C CYS A 254 1.90 25.75 9.60
N ARG A 255 1.99 26.79 8.76
CA ARG A 255 2.55 26.71 7.41
C ARG A 255 3.80 27.57 7.31
N PHE A 256 4.86 27.00 6.80
CA PHE A 256 6.16 27.63 6.64
C PHE A 256 6.57 27.69 5.18
N GLN A 257 7.23 28.77 4.78
CA GLN A 257 7.85 28.89 3.47
C GLN A 257 9.25 28.25 3.52
N ILE A 258 9.45 27.15 2.75
CA ILE A 258 10.72 26.43 2.68
C ILE A 258 11.61 26.95 1.57
N THR A 259 11.03 27.17 0.39
CA THR A 259 11.65 27.86 -0.76
C THR A 259 10.65 28.84 -1.34
N GLU A 260 11.01 29.60 -2.39
CA GLU A 260 10.07 30.51 -3.07
C GLU A 260 8.80 29.79 -3.54
N GLU A 261 8.89 28.51 -3.91
CA GLU A 261 7.80 27.72 -4.47
C GLU A 261 7.21 26.70 -3.49
N LEU A 262 7.99 26.23 -2.51
CA LEU A 262 7.60 25.12 -1.64
C LEU A 262 7.19 25.60 -0.25
N THR A 263 6.00 25.23 0.17
CA THR A 263 5.53 25.40 1.55
C THR A 263 5.40 24.08 2.27
N LEU A 264 5.67 24.10 3.57
CA LEU A 264 5.48 23.00 4.51
C LEU A 264 4.36 23.33 5.46
N THR A 265 3.42 22.43 5.64
CA THR A 265 2.37 22.54 6.65
C THR A 265 2.54 21.42 7.68
N ILE A 266 2.69 21.81 8.94
CA ILE A 266 2.65 20.91 10.09
C ILE A 266 1.28 21.04 10.73
N THR A 267 0.61 19.93 11.01
CA THR A 267 -0.70 19.90 11.66
C THR A 267 -0.78 18.83 12.74
N CYS A 268 -1.49 19.14 13.81
CA CYS A 268 -1.73 18.26 14.95
C CYS A 268 -3.24 18.04 15.16
N THR A 269 -4.06 18.27 14.15
CA THR A 269 -5.50 18.03 14.23
C THR A 269 -5.81 16.54 14.36
N GLY A 270 -6.21 16.09 15.54
CA GLY A 270 -6.82 14.77 15.73
C GLY A 270 -8.19 14.74 15.05
N SER A 271 -8.45 13.70 14.26
CA SER A 271 -9.69 13.45 13.52
C SER A 271 -10.15 14.63 12.64
N GLY A 272 -9.40 14.89 11.57
CA GLY A 272 -9.88 15.72 10.49
C GLY A 272 -10.96 14.98 9.71
N TYR A 273 -12.19 15.43 9.81
CA TYR A 273 -13.27 15.02 8.91
C TYR A 273 -13.00 15.64 7.56
N VAL A 274 -12.56 14.86 6.61
CA VAL A 274 -12.54 15.26 5.21
C VAL A 274 -13.32 14.23 4.44
N GLY A 275 -14.60 14.49 4.25
CA GLY A 275 -15.51 13.65 3.47
C GLY A 275 -15.72 12.23 4.04
N ILE A 276 -16.20 11.31 3.23
CA ILE A 276 -16.57 9.92 3.59
C ILE A 276 -15.38 9.03 4.03
N ARG A 277 -14.17 9.56 4.13
CA ARG A 277 -12.97 8.83 4.57
C ARG A 277 -12.56 9.29 5.96
N HIS A 278 -12.87 8.47 6.95
CA HIS A 278 -12.30 8.57 8.29
C HIS A 278 -10.82 8.17 8.26
N THR A 279 -9.94 9.11 8.06
CA THR A 279 -8.52 8.95 8.34
C THR A 279 -8.20 9.82 9.56
N ALA A 280 -8.10 9.19 10.73
CA ALA A 280 -7.60 9.82 11.92
C ALA A 280 -6.07 9.93 11.80
N TYR A 281 -5.56 11.03 11.29
CA TYR A 281 -4.13 11.34 11.37
C TYR A 281 -3.82 11.91 12.75
N ALA A 282 -2.86 11.32 13.43
CA ALA A 282 -2.43 11.78 14.75
C ALA A 282 -1.72 13.13 14.70
N GLY A 283 -1.01 13.39 13.60
CA GLY A 283 -0.33 14.61 13.25
C GLY A 283 0.36 14.40 11.90
N THR A 284 0.49 15.43 11.08
CA THR A 284 1.01 15.26 9.72
C THR A 284 1.95 16.38 9.30
N VAL A 285 2.91 15.99 8.44
CA VAL A 285 3.76 16.87 7.65
C VAL A 285 3.24 16.86 6.22
N LYS A 286 3.00 18.04 5.63
CA LYS A 286 2.46 18.18 4.28
C LYS A 286 3.24 19.22 3.49
N TYR A 287 3.55 18.92 2.24
CA TYR A 287 4.19 19.85 1.31
C TYR A 287 3.24 20.29 0.21
N CYS A 288 3.27 21.58 -0.12
CA CYS A 288 2.55 22.18 -1.23
C CYS A 288 3.48 23.01 -2.10
N LEU A 289 3.23 23.00 -3.41
CA LEU A 289 3.87 23.90 -4.37
C LEU A 289 2.97 25.08 -4.68
N GLY A 290 3.55 26.28 -4.70
CA GLY A 290 2.88 27.49 -5.19
C GLY A 290 2.91 27.62 -6.70
N ASN A 291 3.84 26.93 -7.37
CA ASN A 291 3.95 26.89 -8.83
C ASN A 291 4.16 25.44 -9.29
N TYR A 292 3.56 25.06 -10.44
CA TYR A 292 3.51 23.69 -10.93
C TYR A 292 4.63 23.31 -11.89
N SER A 293 5.61 24.17 -12.14
CA SER A 293 6.63 23.97 -13.18
C SER A 293 7.56 22.78 -12.94
N HIS A 294 7.77 22.34 -11.68
CA HIS A 294 8.69 21.24 -11.32
C HIS A 294 8.03 20.19 -10.43
N ILE A 295 6.74 19.96 -10.62
CA ILE A 295 5.94 19.11 -9.73
C ILE A 295 6.44 17.65 -9.66
N GLU A 296 6.93 17.11 -10.76
CA GLU A 296 7.35 15.70 -10.83
C GLU A 296 8.70 15.48 -10.12
N GLU A 297 9.61 16.44 -10.21
CA GLU A 297 10.89 16.40 -9.52
C GLU A 297 10.70 16.46 -8.00
N TYR A 298 9.82 17.35 -7.53
CA TYR A 298 9.47 17.42 -6.10
C TYR A 298 8.76 16.16 -5.62
N ARG A 299 7.86 15.59 -6.43
CA ARG A 299 7.19 14.33 -6.11
C ARG A 299 8.17 13.18 -5.98
N ALA A 300 9.16 13.09 -6.87
CA ALA A 300 10.20 12.08 -6.82
C ALA A 300 11.01 12.18 -5.51
N ILE A 301 11.45 13.39 -5.14
CA ILE A 301 12.20 13.62 -3.90
C ILE A 301 11.38 13.23 -2.67
N LEU A 302 10.11 13.64 -2.62
CA LEU A 302 9.23 13.33 -1.48
C LEU A 302 8.88 11.84 -1.41
N SER A 303 8.68 11.19 -2.55
CA SER A 303 8.46 9.74 -2.63
C SER A 303 9.66 8.96 -2.11
N ASP A 304 10.89 9.37 -2.46
CA ASP A 304 12.13 8.78 -1.95
C ASP A 304 12.27 8.89 -0.43
N LEU A 305 11.72 9.96 0.16
CA LEU A 305 11.68 10.19 1.60
C LEU A 305 10.50 9.52 2.30
N GLY A 306 9.70 8.74 1.56
CA GLY A 306 8.57 7.99 2.12
C GLY A 306 7.30 8.80 2.34
N TYR A 307 7.14 9.95 1.67
CA TYR A 307 5.89 10.70 1.67
C TYR A 307 4.85 10.05 0.76
N ASP A 308 3.60 10.04 1.21
CA ASP A 308 2.46 9.70 0.36
C ASP A 308 2.20 10.84 -0.64
N ILE A 309 2.35 10.54 -1.92
CA ILE A 309 2.13 11.50 -3.00
C ILE A 309 0.65 11.51 -3.38
N THR A 310 -0.02 12.64 -3.14
CA THR A 310 -1.44 12.82 -3.50
C THR A 310 -1.57 13.81 -4.66
N PRO A 311 -2.25 13.45 -5.77
CA PRO A 311 -2.27 14.27 -6.98
C PRO A 311 -3.06 15.58 -6.87
N GLU A 312 -3.96 15.74 -5.89
CA GLU A 312 -5.04 16.72 -6.00
C GLU A 312 -4.88 18.01 -5.18
N VAL A 313 -4.23 17.97 -4.00
CA VAL A 313 -4.14 19.14 -3.12
C VAL A 313 -2.76 19.30 -2.48
N TRP A 314 -2.10 18.17 -2.14
CA TRP A 314 -0.81 18.15 -1.46
C TRP A 314 0.24 17.47 -2.34
N LEU A 315 1.42 18.02 -2.36
CA LEU A 315 2.52 17.42 -3.09
C LEU A 315 2.98 16.09 -2.46
N GLY A 316 3.04 16.06 -1.13
CA GLY A 316 3.31 14.85 -0.35
C GLY A 316 2.86 15.02 1.10
N THR A 317 2.46 13.91 1.75
CA THR A 317 2.02 13.87 3.14
C THR A 317 2.68 12.72 3.88
N LYS A 318 3.00 12.91 5.17
CA LYS A 318 3.55 11.87 6.05
C LYS A 318 3.00 12.07 7.47
N ASP A 319 2.57 10.98 8.12
CA ASP A 319 2.07 11.03 9.49
C ASP A 319 3.24 10.99 10.49
N PHE A 320 3.09 11.61 11.67
CA PHE A 320 4.10 11.56 12.73
C PHE A 320 4.44 10.13 13.16
N THR A 321 3.48 9.22 13.04
CA THR A 321 3.67 7.81 13.39
C THR A 321 4.52 7.03 12.38
N GLU A 322 4.84 7.62 11.22
CA GLU A 322 5.69 7.02 10.20
C GLU A 322 7.18 7.34 10.41
N TYR A 323 7.49 8.19 11.40
CA TYR A 323 8.85 8.48 11.82
C TYR A 323 9.29 7.55 12.95
N ASP A 324 10.55 7.17 12.95
CA ASP A 324 11.15 6.37 14.00
C ASP A 324 11.60 7.23 15.19
N GLY A 325 11.57 6.66 16.40
CA GLY A 325 12.09 7.27 17.60
C GLY A 325 11.02 7.74 18.60
N ASP A 326 11.47 8.50 19.60
CA ASP A 326 10.63 9.25 20.53
C ASP A 326 10.30 10.63 19.94
N GLU A 327 9.62 11.48 20.71
CA GLU A 327 9.21 12.82 20.27
C GLU A 327 10.38 13.65 19.70
N GLU A 328 11.55 13.59 20.36
CA GLU A 328 12.72 14.31 19.90
C GLU A 328 13.33 13.69 18.63
N GLY A 329 13.32 12.35 18.53
CA GLY A 329 13.73 11.62 17.33
C GLY A 329 12.86 11.98 16.13
N ILE A 330 11.54 12.04 16.30
CA ILE A 330 10.60 12.45 15.24
C ILE A 330 10.89 13.89 14.78
N VAL A 331 11.04 14.82 15.72
CA VAL A 331 11.38 16.22 15.39
C VAL A 331 12.67 16.32 14.60
N ASN A 332 13.72 15.64 15.03
CA ASN A 332 15.02 15.64 14.34
C ASN A 332 14.92 15.02 12.95
N ASN A 333 14.15 13.95 12.77
CA ASN A 333 13.90 13.33 11.47
C ASN A 333 13.18 14.29 10.51
N ILE A 334 12.15 14.98 10.97
CA ILE A 334 11.42 15.99 10.18
C ILE A 334 12.38 17.09 9.73
N LEU A 335 13.19 17.64 10.63
CA LEU A 335 14.15 18.68 10.31
C LEU A 335 15.23 18.21 9.32
N SER A 336 15.71 16.98 9.49
CA SER A 336 16.70 16.35 8.58
C SER A 336 16.12 16.15 7.18
N GLU A 337 14.85 15.73 7.08
CA GLU A 337 14.17 15.59 5.78
C GLU A 337 14.00 16.95 5.09
N ILE A 338 13.64 18.01 5.82
CA ILE A 338 13.54 19.37 5.29
C ILE A 338 14.92 19.83 4.75
N ALA A 339 15.98 19.59 5.49
CA ALA A 339 17.34 19.91 5.05
C ALA A 339 17.72 19.14 3.77
N THR A 340 17.37 17.87 3.69
CA THR A 340 17.58 17.02 2.51
C THR A 340 16.79 17.53 1.30
N ILE A 341 15.52 17.89 1.49
CA ILE A 341 14.67 18.47 0.44
C ILE A 341 15.32 19.78 -0.09
N LYS A 342 15.71 20.67 0.80
CA LYS A 342 16.40 21.93 0.40
C LYS A 342 17.70 21.68 -0.40
N GLN A 343 18.45 20.68 -0.03
CA GLN A 343 19.70 20.32 -0.70
C GLN A 343 19.45 19.76 -2.11
N LYS A 344 18.48 18.88 -2.27
CA LYS A 344 18.13 18.27 -3.55
C LYS A 344 17.45 19.25 -4.51
N ILE A 345 16.73 20.24 -4.00
CA ILE A 345 16.01 21.25 -4.78
C ILE A 345 16.90 22.40 -5.27
N ARG A 346 17.93 22.80 -4.52
CA ARG A 346 18.85 23.87 -4.92
C ARG A 346 19.44 23.73 -6.32
N PRO A 347 19.79 22.53 -6.81
CA PRO A 347 20.28 22.36 -8.18
C PRO A 347 19.20 22.62 -9.25
N ILE A 348 17.93 22.45 -8.94
CA ILE A 348 16.81 22.60 -9.87
C ILE A 348 16.51 24.09 -10.11
N SER A 349 16.54 24.89 -9.04
CA SER A 349 16.31 26.35 -9.12
C SER A 349 17.44 27.15 -9.78
N ASN A 350 18.64 26.56 -9.92
CA ASN A 350 19.79 27.20 -10.56
C ASN A 350 20.00 26.84 -12.03
N LEU A 351 19.05 26.13 -12.65
CA LEU A 351 19.13 25.70 -14.04
C LEU A 351 18.37 26.64 -15.02
N TYR A 352 17.91 27.81 -14.55
CA TYR A 352 17.25 28.82 -15.40
C TYR A 352 17.77 30.22 -15.13
#